data_fc5238f72058a8a6a0e65677c47be5ba
#
_entry.id   fc5238f72058a8a6a0e65677c47be5ba
#
_cell.length_a   1.000
_cell.length_b   1.000
_cell.length_c   1.000
_cell.angle_alpha   90.00
_cell.angle_beta   90.00
_cell.angle_gamma   90.00
#
_symmetry.space_group_name_H-M   'P 1'
#
loop_
_entity.id
_entity.type
_entity.pdbx_description
1 polymer ?
#
loop_
_entity_poly.entity_id
_entity_poly.type
_entity_poly.pdbx_seq_one_letter_code
_entity_poly.pdbx_strand_id
1 'polypeptide(L)'
;MAQTVSLVVKLGALVFVLALSKTFSINLQLLGGVWILQTFPAIVVGLYTRWFHRWALVIGWAVAMAYGTIVAYNTPAPGVPGSHFGASTANVPVFNHTVYIALTALVINLVVAIVLTVVFRLMKLPAGTDETAPAHYVADPAGAPGAAVPGATAAAESAERHSS
;
A
#
# COMPACT_ATOMS: atom_id res chain seq x y z
N MET A 1 -0.63 0.15 30.22
CA MET A 1 -1.45 0.72 29.13
C MET A 1 -1.45 -0.15 27.85
N ALA A 2 -0.30 -0.59 27.30
CA ALA A 2 -0.28 -1.41 26.08
C ALA A 2 -1.05 -2.74 26.20
N GLN A 3 -0.99 -3.40 27.34
CA GLN A 3 -1.70 -4.67 27.58
C GLN A 3 -3.22 -4.50 27.62
N THR A 4 -3.70 -3.41 28.21
CA THR A 4 -5.15 -3.09 28.32
C THR A 4 -5.73 -2.80 26.93
N VAL A 5 -5.02 -2.01 26.11
CA VAL A 5 -5.43 -1.74 24.72
C VAL A 5 -5.46 -3.02 23.88
N SER A 6 -4.44 -3.88 24.02
CA SER A 6 -4.40 -5.18 23.34
C SER A 6 -5.57 -6.08 23.75
N LEU A 7 -5.96 -6.07 25.01
CA LEU A 7 -7.10 -6.86 25.50
C LEU A 7 -8.42 -6.35 24.92
N VAL A 8 -8.62 -5.03 24.89
CA VAL A 8 -9.83 -4.39 24.33
C VAL A 8 -9.96 -4.70 22.84
N VAL A 9 -8.85 -4.60 22.07
CA VAL A 9 -8.86 -4.91 20.65
C VAL A 9 -9.18 -6.40 20.41
N LYS A 10 -8.60 -7.32 21.19
CA LYS A 10 -8.89 -8.76 21.09
C LYS A 10 -10.33 -9.10 21.43
N LEU A 11 -10.89 -8.51 22.48
CA LEU A 11 -12.29 -8.68 22.84
C LEU A 11 -13.22 -8.11 21.77
N GLY A 12 -12.93 -6.94 21.23
CA GLY A 12 -13.66 -6.35 20.12
C GLY A 12 -13.65 -7.25 18.89
N ALA A 13 -12.48 -7.78 18.51
CA ALA A 13 -12.35 -8.73 17.41
C ALA A 13 -13.13 -10.03 17.65
N LEU A 14 -13.12 -10.55 18.88
CA LEU A 14 -13.88 -11.76 19.25
C LEU A 14 -15.38 -11.54 19.12
N VAL A 15 -15.90 -10.44 19.67
CA VAL A 15 -17.32 -10.08 19.57
C VAL A 15 -17.73 -9.92 18.10
N PHE A 16 -16.88 -9.26 17.30
CA PHE A 16 -17.12 -9.07 15.88
C PHE A 16 -17.21 -10.41 15.12
N VAL A 17 -16.28 -11.33 15.37
CA VAL A 17 -16.28 -12.66 14.72
C VAL A 17 -17.47 -13.51 15.14
N LEU A 18 -17.90 -13.42 16.40
CA LEU A 18 -19.06 -14.18 16.90
C LEU A 18 -20.40 -13.59 16.41
N ALA A 19 -20.47 -12.29 16.17
CA ALA A 19 -21.68 -11.60 15.71
C ALA A 19 -21.95 -11.76 14.20
N LEU A 20 -20.90 -12.07 13.40
CA LEU A 20 -21.00 -12.14 11.95
C LEU A 20 -21.20 -13.57 11.44
N SER A 21 -22.02 -13.73 10.40
CA SER A 21 -22.12 -15.00 9.69
C SER A 21 -20.79 -15.33 8.98
N LYS A 22 -20.48 -16.62 8.86
CA LYS A 22 -19.23 -17.09 8.19
C LYS A 22 -19.09 -16.53 6.78
N THR A 23 -20.17 -16.51 6.01
CA THR A 23 -20.18 -15.98 4.64
C THR A 23 -19.86 -14.49 4.60
N PHE A 24 -20.39 -13.72 5.54
CA PHE A 24 -20.11 -12.29 5.62
C PHE A 24 -18.66 -12.01 6.03
N SER A 25 -18.12 -12.79 6.97
CA SER A 25 -16.72 -12.69 7.39
C SER A 25 -15.75 -12.94 6.23
N ILE A 26 -16.02 -13.96 5.40
CA ILE A 26 -15.22 -14.25 4.22
C ILE A 26 -15.31 -13.10 3.20
N ASN A 27 -16.50 -12.60 2.92
CA ASN A 27 -16.67 -11.48 2.00
C ASN A 27 -15.97 -10.21 2.50
N LEU A 28 -16.01 -9.94 3.80
CA LEU A 28 -15.35 -8.79 4.40
C LEU A 28 -13.81 -8.89 4.27
N GLN A 29 -13.26 -10.08 4.48
CA GLN A 29 -11.83 -10.34 4.31
C GLN A 29 -11.41 -10.16 2.84
N LEU A 30 -12.16 -10.72 1.91
CA LEU A 30 -11.93 -10.54 0.47
C LEU A 30 -12.11 -9.08 0.04
N LEU A 31 -13.05 -8.36 0.65
CA LEU A 31 -13.25 -6.95 0.40
C LEU A 31 -12.04 -6.12 0.87
N GLY A 32 -11.44 -6.46 2.01
CA GLY A 32 -10.17 -5.89 2.45
C GLY A 32 -9.06 -6.03 1.41
N GLY A 33 -9.05 -7.12 0.66
CA GLY A 33 -8.14 -7.34 -0.47
C GLY A 33 -8.30 -6.31 -1.58
N VAL A 34 -9.48 -5.68 -1.74
CA VAL A 34 -9.69 -4.62 -2.74
C VAL A 34 -8.73 -3.46 -2.51
N TRP A 35 -8.51 -3.08 -1.25
CA TRP A 35 -7.62 -1.98 -0.90
C TRP A 35 -6.15 -2.40 -0.83
N ILE A 36 -5.86 -3.54 -0.20
CA ILE A 36 -4.48 -4.03 -0.03
C ILE A 36 -3.84 -4.33 -1.39
N LEU A 37 -4.56 -4.97 -2.31
CA LEU A 37 -4.02 -5.37 -3.60
C LEU A 37 -3.62 -4.16 -4.47
N GLN A 38 -4.23 -2.99 -4.26
CA GLN A 38 -3.88 -1.79 -5.02
C GLN A 38 -2.50 -1.22 -4.66
N THR A 39 -1.94 -1.57 -3.49
CA THR A 39 -0.58 -1.16 -3.12
C THR A 39 0.49 -2.01 -3.80
N PHE A 40 0.13 -3.20 -4.28
CA PHE A 40 1.04 -4.15 -4.91
C PHE A 40 1.83 -3.56 -6.09
N PRO A 41 1.23 -2.88 -7.10
CA PRO A 41 1.98 -2.29 -8.19
C PRO A 41 2.98 -1.22 -7.71
N ALA A 42 2.59 -0.39 -6.75
CA ALA A 42 3.47 0.66 -6.24
C ALA A 42 4.71 0.06 -5.53
N ILE A 43 4.52 -1.00 -4.75
CA ILE A 43 5.61 -1.65 -4.02
C ILE A 43 6.46 -2.49 -4.98
N VAL A 44 5.87 -3.45 -5.69
CA VAL A 44 6.64 -4.40 -6.51
C VAL A 44 7.26 -3.71 -7.71
N VAL A 45 6.46 -2.96 -8.46
CA VAL A 45 6.96 -2.29 -9.66
C VAL A 45 7.86 -1.13 -9.29
N GLY A 46 7.55 -0.38 -8.22
CA GLY A 46 8.36 0.74 -7.75
C GLY A 46 9.73 0.31 -7.24
N LEU A 47 9.84 -0.87 -6.58
CA LEU A 47 11.11 -1.40 -6.07
C LEU A 47 11.97 -2.05 -7.17
N TYR A 48 11.34 -2.80 -8.09
CA TYR A 48 12.09 -3.60 -9.07
C TYR A 48 12.32 -2.89 -10.41
N THR A 49 11.58 -1.81 -10.70
CA THR A 49 11.70 -1.12 -11.99
C THR A 49 11.82 0.39 -11.82
N ARG A 50 12.82 0.98 -12.46
CA ARG A 50 12.98 2.44 -12.58
C ARG A 50 12.22 3.02 -13.78
N TRP A 51 11.39 2.20 -14.45
CA TRP A 51 10.68 2.62 -15.65
C TRP A 51 9.45 3.47 -15.35
N PHE A 52 8.78 3.19 -14.23
CA PHE A 52 7.54 3.88 -13.88
C PHE A 52 7.78 5.27 -13.29
N HIS A 53 6.93 6.20 -13.69
CA HIS A 53 6.93 7.54 -13.11
C HIS A 53 6.19 7.52 -11.76
N ARG A 54 6.80 8.09 -10.72
CA ARG A 54 6.22 8.07 -9.34
C ARG A 54 4.77 8.57 -9.28
N TRP A 55 4.46 9.66 -9.98
CA TRP A 55 3.10 10.21 -10.03
C TRP A 55 2.12 9.31 -10.78
N ALA A 56 2.56 8.58 -11.78
CA ALA A 56 1.73 7.62 -12.50
C ALA A 56 1.30 6.47 -11.61
N LEU A 57 2.18 5.97 -10.74
CA LEU A 57 1.85 4.94 -9.75
C LEU A 57 0.85 5.44 -8.70
N VAL A 58 1.03 6.68 -8.20
CA VAL A 58 0.10 7.28 -7.22
C VAL A 58 -1.27 7.50 -7.83
N ILE A 59 -1.34 8.02 -9.05
CA ILE A 59 -2.62 8.26 -9.73
C ILE A 59 -3.31 6.94 -10.07
N GLY A 60 -2.56 5.94 -10.58
CA GLY A 60 -3.06 4.59 -10.83
C GLY A 60 -3.66 3.96 -9.58
N TRP A 61 -2.95 4.06 -8.46
CA TRP A 61 -3.43 3.63 -7.15
C TRP A 61 -4.72 4.34 -6.75
N ALA A 62 -4.78 5.68 -6.83
CA ALA A 62 -5.94 6.47 -6.43
C ALA A 62 -7.18 6.15 -7.30
N VAL A 63 -7.00 6.02 -8.61
CA VAL A 63 -8.09 5.65 -9.54
C VAL A 63 -8.61 4.24 -9.24
N ALA A 64 -7.74 3.29 -9.02
CA ALA A 64 -8.13 1.92 -8.70
C ALA A 64 -8.81 1.80 -7.33
N MET A 65 -8.34 2.55 -6.33
CA MET A 65 -8.98 2.65 -5.01
C MET A 65 -10.39 3.22 -5.11
N ALA A 66 -10.56 4.31 -5.87
CA ALA A 66 -11.87 4.91 -6.11
C ALA A 66 -12.81 3.92 -6.83
N TYR A 67 -12.34 3.32 -7.92
CA TYR A 67 -13.11 2.32 -8.66
C TYR A 67 -13.51 1.14 -7.78
N GLY A 68 -12.55 0.51 -7.11
CA GLY A 68 -12.80 -0.66 -6.26
C GLY A 68 -13.78 -0.35 -5.13
N THR A 69 -13.65 0.81 -4.50
CA THR A 69 -14.54 1.26 -3.42
C THR A 69 -15.97 1.52 -3.94
N ILE A 70 -16.12 2.21 -5.08
CA ILE A 70 -17.43 2.50 -5.67
C ILE A 70 -18.14 1.20 -6.08
N VAL A 71 -17.42 0.29 -6.74
CA VAL A 71 -18.01 -1.00 -7.15
C VAL A 71 -18.38 -1.83 -5.93
N ALA A 72 -17.51 -1.92 -4.93
CA ALA A 72 -17.79 -2.65 -3.71
C ALA A 72 -18.99 -2.05 -2.93
N TYR A 73 -19.09 -0.72 -2.87
CA TYR A 73 -20.20 -0.04 -2.23
C TYR A 73 -21.54 -0.35 -2.93
N ASN A 74 -21.55 -0.36 -4.26
CA ASN A 74 -22.76 -0.62 -5.06
C ASN A 74 -23.12 -2.11 -5.20
N THR A 75 -22.30 -3.01 -4.65
CA THR A 75 -22.56 -4.45 -4.73
C THR A 75 -23.32 -4.92 -3.48
N PRO A 76 -24.61 -5.27 -3.60
CA PRO A 76 -25.41 -5.71 -2.46
C PRO A 76 -25.04 -7.13 -2.00
N ALA A 77 -25.34 -7.45 -0.75
CA ALA A 77 -25.25 -8.81 -0.26
C ALA A 77 -26.31 -9.71 -0.92
N PRO A 78 -25.97 -10.97 -1.20
CA PRO A 78 -26.93 -11.92 -1.77
C PRO A 78 -28.17 -12.03 -0.88
N GLY A 79 -29.35 -11.74 -1.46
CA GLY A 79 -30.63 -11.82 -0.77
C GLY A 79 -31.00 -10.60 0.11
N VAL A 80 -30.19 -9.55 0.15
CA VAL A 80 -30.46 -8.31 0.89
C VAL A 80 -30.39 -7.09 -0.03
N PRO A 81 -31.46 -6.78 -0.77
CA PRO A 81 -31.50 -5.61 -1.63
C PRO A 81 -31.24 -4.32 -0.83
N GLY A 82 -30.47 -3.39 -1.41
CA GLY A 82 -30.18 -2.11 -0.76
C GLY A 82 -29.04 -2.16 0.27
N SER A 83 -28.43 -3.31 0.52
CA SER A 83 -27.20 -3.38 1.32
C SER A 83 -25.99 -2.89 0.52
N HIS A 84 -25.00 -2.36 1.23
CA HIS A 84 -23.74 -1.92 0.67
C HIS A 84 -22.61 -2.84 1.13
N PHE A 85 -21.52 -2.93 0.36
CA PHE A 85 -20.36 -3.79 0.67
C PHE A 85 -20.70 -5.27 0.91
N GLY A 86 -21.74 -5.77 0.24
CA GLY A 86 -22.27 -7.10 0.51
C GLY A 86 -21.56 -8.25 -0.17
N ALA A 87 -20.79 -7.98 -1.22
CA ALA A 87 -20.02 -9.01 -1.94
C ALA A 87 -18.67 -8.48 -2.42
N SER A 88 -17.71 -9.39 -2.54
CA SER A 88 -16.36 -9.11 -3.04
C SER A 88 -16.22 -9.31 -4.56
N THR A 89 -17.28 -9.82 -5.21
CA THR A 89 -17.33 -10.07 -6.65
C THR A 89 -18.43 -9.23 -7.29
N ALA A 90 -18.16 -8.69 -8.47
CA ALA A 90 -19.13 -7.95 -9.27
C ALA A 90 -19.14 -8.44 -10.71
N ASN A 91 -20.26 -8.26 -11.39
CA ASN A 91 -20.34 -8.53 -12.82
C ASN A 91 -19.64 -7.38 -13.58
N VAL A 92 -18.63 -7.74 -14.37
CA VAL A 92 -17.93 -6.79 -15.23
C VAL A 92 -18.61 -6.80 -16.61
N PRO A 93 -19.25 -5.68 -17.02
CA PRO A 93 -20.03 -5.63 -18.26
C PRO A 93 -19.24 -6.00 -19.52
N VAL A 94 -17.93 -5.74 -19.53
CA VAL A 94 -17.04 -6.00 -20.65
C VAL A 94 -16.88 -7.51 -20.92
N PHE A 95 -16.85 -8.33 -19.86
CA PHE A 95 -16.64 -9.79 -19.99
C PHE A 95 -17.91 -10.59 -19.72
N ASN A 96 -18.97 -9.95 -19.25
CA ASN A 96 -20.22 -10.59 -18.84
C ASN A 96 -20.03 -11.78 -17.87
N HIS A 97 -18.98 -11.69 -17.06
CA HIS A 97 -18.64 -12.67 -16.04
C HIS A 97 -18.50 -11.99 -14.67
N THR A 98 -18.83 -12.75 -13.63
CA THR A 98 -18.59 -12.33 -12.25
C THR A 98 -17.10 -12.45 -11.95
N VAL A 99 -16.46 -11.33 -11.65
CA VAL A 99 -15.02 -11.24 -11.37
C VAL A 99 -14.80 -10.64 -9.99
N TYR A 100 -13.68 -11.02 -9.37
CA TYR A 100 -13.25 -10.44 -8.10
C TYR A 100 -12.90 -8.96 -8.28
N ILE A 101 -13.56 -8.09 -7.51
CA ILE A 101 -13.45 -6.62 -7.64
C ILE A 101 -12.00 -6.15 -7.49
N ALA A 102 -11.24 -6.73 -6.55
CA ALA A 102 -9.86 -6.36 -6.34
C ALA A 102 -8.96 -6.64 -7.54
N LEU A 103 -9.21 -7.73 -8.26
CA LEU A 103 -8.44 -8.09 -9.46
C LEU A 103 -8.73 -7.11 -10.60
N THR A 104 -9.99 -6.77 -10.81
CA THR A 104 -10.38 -5.78 -11.82
C THR A 104 -9.77 -4.41 -11.51
N ALA A 105 -9.84 -3.98 -10.26
CA ALA A 105 -9.23 -2.74 -9.80
C ALA A 105 -7.70 -2.77 -9.97
N LEU A 106 -7.04 -3.90 -9.72
CA LEU A 106 -5.59 -4.07 -9.94
C LEU A 106 -5.22 -3.91 -11.42
N VAL A 107 -6.00 -4.52 -12.32
CA VAL A 107 -5.77 -4.36 -13.77
C VAL A 107 -5.91 -2.89 -14.18
N ILE A 108 -6.94 -2.20 -13.70
CA ILE A 108 -7.13 -0.77 -13.95
C ILE A 108 -5.94 0.02 -13.42
N ASN A 109 -5.46 -0.26 -12.19
CA ASN A 109 -4.28 0.38 -11.60
C ASN A 109 -3.06 0.25 -12.53
N LEU A 110 -2.75 -0.98 -12.96
CA LEU A 110 -1.61 -1.24 -13.84
C LEU A 110 -1.76 -0.53 -15.19
N VAL A 111 -2.92 -0.61 -15.82
CA VAL A 111 -3.17 0.05 -17.10
C VAL A 111 -3.00 1.56 -16.99
N VAL A 112 -3.62 2.19 -15.98
CA VAL A 112 -3.51 3.62 -15.74
C VAL A 112 -2.06 4.01 -15.46
N ALA A 113 -1.35 3.27 -14.60
CA ALA A 113 0.05 3.53 -14.28
C ALA A 113 0.95 3.43 -15.52
N ILE A 114 0.75 2.43 -16.39
CA ILE A 114 1.51 2.27 -17.63
C ILE A 114 1.22 3.43 -18.58
N VAL A 115 -0.06 3.72 -18.86
CA VAL A 115 -0.46 4.79 -19.79
C VAL A 115 0.08 6.14 -19.32
N LEU A 116 -0.12 6.49 -18.04
CA LEU A 116 0.39 7.75 -17.50
C LEU A 116 1.91 7.82 -17.49
N THR A 117 2.60 6.71 -17.25
CA THR A 117 4.07 6.68 -17.33
C THR A 117 4.55 7.00 -18.75
N VAL A 118 3.91 6.40 -19.76
CA VAL A 118 4.23 6.68 -21.15
C VAL A 118 3.95 8.16 -21.49
N VAL A 119 2.80 8.69 -21.08
CA VAL A 119 2.44 10.10 -21.29
C VAL A 119 3.44 11.03 -20.64
N PHE A 120 3.78 10.80 -19.36
CA PHE A 120 4.74 11.65 -18.64
C PHE A 120 6.14 11.59 -19.22
N ARG A 121 6.55 10.45 -19.76
CA ARG A 121 7.82 10.32 -20.49
C ARG A 121 7.83 11.07 -21.81
N LEU A 122 6.73 11.00 -22.56
CA LEU A 122 6.59 11.76 -23.80
C LEU A 122 6.60 13.28 -23.55
N MET A 123 6.01 13.72 -22.43
CA MET A 123 6.03 15.11 -21.98
C MET A 123 7.36 15.52 -21.34
N LYS A 124 8.35 14.60 -21.23
CA LYS A 124 9.67 14.84 -20.61
C LYS A 124 9.57 15.40 -19.18
N LEU A 125 8.53 15.02 -18.43
CA LEU A 125 8.39 15.42 -17.04
C LEU A 125 9.50 14.77 -16.18
N PRO A 126 10.11 15.52 -15.25
CA PRO A 126 11.16 14.99 -14.40
C PRO A 126 10.61 13.90 -13.48
N ALA A 127 11.17 12.71 -13.56
CA ALA A 127 10.75 11.55 -12.74
C ALA A 127 11.10 11.71 -11.25
N GLY A 128 11.84 12.77 -10.88
CA GLY A 128 12.41 12.98 -9.55
C GLY A 128 13.80 12.36 -9.42
N THR A 129 14.57 12.87 -8.50
CA THR A 129 15.87 12.32 -8.11
C THR A 129 15.66 11.04 -7.30
N ASP A 130 16.29 9.96 -7.71
CA ASP A 130 16.39 8.73 -6.91
C ASP A 130 17.52 8.94 -5.89
N GLU A 131 17.16 9.13 -4.63
CA GLU A 131 18.11 9.32 -3.54
C GLU A 131 18.63 7.99 -2.97
N THR A 132 18.09 6.86 -3.45
CA THR A 132 18.51 5.53 -3.00
C THR A 132 19.70 5.03 -3.81
N ALA A 133 20.85 4.83 -3.15
CA ALA A 133 22.00 4.16 -3.73
C ALA A 133 22.04 2.68 -3.29
N PRO A 134 22.55 1.76 -4.14
CA PRO A 134 22.73 0.36 -3.75
C PRO A 134 23.54 0.18 -2.47
N ALA A 135 24.46 1.09 -2.18
CA ALA A 135 25.24 1.10 -0.96
C ALA A 135 24.40 1.27 0.32
N HIS A 136 23.24 1.90 0.23
CA HIS A 136 22.35 2.08 1.39
C HIS A 136 21.67 0.78 1.83
N TYR A 137 21.61 -0.23 0.95
CA TYR A 137 21.02 -1.55 1.27
C TYR A 137 22.03 -2.56 1.79
N VAL A 138 23.33 -2.28 1.64
CA VAL A 138 24.44 -3.18 2.00
C VAL A 138 25.27 -2.63 3.17
N ALA A 139 25.14 -1.33 3.50
CA ALA A 139 25.85 -0.73 4.60
C ALA A 139 25.33 -1.26 5.94
N ASP A 140 26.18 -1.99 6.66
CA ASP A 140 25.97 -2.24 8.08
C ASP A 140 25.73 -0.90 8.80
N PRO A 141 24.69 -0.78 9.65
CA PRO A 141 24.43 0.46 10.37
C PRO A 141 25.61 0.91 11.25
N ALA A 142 26.56 0.04 11.54
CA ALA A 142 27.81 0.34 12.26
C ALA A 142 28.94 0.89 11.37
N GLY A 143 28.81 0.82 10.04
CA GLY A 143 29.85 1.21 9.07
C GLY A 143 29.46 2.32 8.10
N ALA A 144 28.28 2.95 8.26
CA ALA A 144 27.85 4.01 7.35
C ALA A 144 28.79 5.24 7.51
N PRO A 145 29.52 5.66 6.45
CA PRO A 145 30.29 6.89 6.49
C PRO A 145 29.29 8.05 6.57
N GLY A 146 29.09 8.59 7.77
CA GLY A 146 28.17 9.68 8.04
C GLY A 146 27.24 9.48 9.23
N ALA A 147 27.21 8.31 9.88
CA ALA A 147 26.66 8.16 11.20
C ALA A 147 27.65 8.71 12.25
N ALA A 148 27.95 10.01 12.15
CA ALA A 148 28.56 10.74 13.26
C ALA A 148 27.58 10.70 14.40
N VAL A 149 27.84 9.84 15.37
CA VAL A 149 27.10 9.83 16.64
C VAL A 149 27.23 11.24 17.23
N PRO A 150 26.13 12.01 17.39
CA PRO A 150 26.22 13.32 18.02
C PRO A 150 26.73 13.12 19.44
N GLY A 151 27.99 13.45 19.69
CA GLY A 151 28.64 13.26 20.98
C GLY A 151 30.07 12.65 20.93
N ALA A 152 30.42 11.91 19.86
CA ALA A 152 31.76 11.31 19.76
C ALA A 152 32.88 12.36 19.52
N THR A 153 32.57 13.42 18.80
CA THR A 153 33.50 14.54 18.57
C THR A 153 33.79 15.36 19.84
N ALA A 154 32.80 15.52 20.72
CA ALA A 154 32.99 16.25 21.96
C ALA A 154 33.87 15.50 23.00
N ALA A 155 33.83 14.17 22.96
CA ALA A 155 34.67 13.35 23.84
C ALA A 155 36.14 13.30 23.38
N ALA A 156 36.38 13.29 22.06
CA ALA A 156 37.74 13.32 21.50
C ALA A 156 38.42 14.67 21.75
N GLU A 157 37.70 15.78 21.58
CA GLU A 157 38.23 17.14 21.79
C GLU A 157 38.52 17.46 23.29
N SER A 158 37.75 16.85 24.21
CA SER A 158 38.01 16.99 25.66
C SER A 158 39.23 16.17 26.12
N ALA A 159 39.51 15.03 25.47
CA ALA A 159 40.68 14.22 25.77
C ALA A 159 41.99 14.88 25.34
N GLU A 160 42.02 15.56 24.18
CA GLU A 160 43.19 16.30 23.68
C GLU A 160 43.52 17.54 24.54
N ARG A 161 42.55 18.21 25.14
CA ARG A 161 42.77 19.37 25.99
C ARG A 161 43.35 19.01 27.37
N HIS A 162 43.29 17.76 27.81
CA HIS A 162 43.84 17.31 29.10
C HIS A 162 45.23 16.71 29.02
N SER A 163 45.81 16.57 27.82
CA SER A 163 47.15 16.03 27.56
C SER A 163 48.20 17.08 27.16
N SER A 164 47.80 18.35 27.13
CA SER A 164 48.69 19.50 26.93
C SER A 164 48.79 20.33 28.20
#